data_459044d8926b02d8dc1216035f5a5c6c
#
_entry.id   459044d8926b02d8dc1216035f5a5c6c
#
_cell.length_a   1.000
_cell.length_b   1.000
_cell.length_c   1.000
_cell.angle_alpha   90.00
_cell.angle_beta   90.00
_cell.angle_gamma   90.00
#
_symmetry.space_group_name_H-M   'P 1'
#
loop_
_entity.id
_entity.type
_entity.pdbx_description
1 polymer ?
#
loop_
_entity_poly.entity_id
_entity_poly.type
_entity_poly.pdbx_seq_one_letter_code
_entity_poly.pdbx_strand_id
1 'polypeptide(L)'
;YNETLLSLWDSEEVQQYLKSQTRGFISPQEQELFALLELRNKGVIDKGCIALPGYCGDLLAGSYTIPGIKANSPWDGKMVAAWMHAKHLSFIDEIPVQQEAMGLLNNQWQTFGEGSFDTWLVGYENWFTQQKVSKYILSGLRSFEHVGLEWRMPMWDRQWMNHWYSQPYEKRWNRHAFKQWATTSYFKPLGIEVIEHERSQTTMKHWKATFRVKYPRVFTWFKALRFWQRTPDINNAQYLEKRIGSTLIQQGVQPRIQKLNPLIAQYILSRGW
;
A
#
# COMPACT_ATOMS: atom_id res chain seq x y z
N TYR A 1 5.00 -17.09 3.09
CA TYR A 1 4.35 -18.23 2.46
C TYR A 1 5.17 -19.49 2.68
N ASN A 2 4.51 -20.62 2.82
CA ASN A 2 5.10 -21.96 2.86
C ASN A 2 4.32 -22.87 1.91
N GLU A 3 4.74 -24.13 1.75
CA GLU A 3 4.08 -25.07 0.83
C GLU A 3 2.60 -25.32 1.16
N THR A 4 2.26 -25.38 2.45
CA THR A 4 0.88 -25.54 2.91
C THR A 4 0.01 -24.36 2.49
N LEU A 5 0.50 -23.14 2.66
CA LEU A 5 -0.24 -21.94 2.24
C LEU A 5 -0.35 -21.84 0.71
N LEU A 6 0.68 -22.32 -0.02
CA LEU A 6 0.63 -22.36 -1.49
C LEU A 6 -0.41 -23.34 -2.03
N SER A 7 -0.64 -24.45 -1.33
CA SER A 7 -1.69 -25.40 -1.73
C SER A 7 -3.08 -24.80 -1.62
N LEU A 8 -3.28 -23.81 -0.71
CA LEU A 8 -4.56 -23.10 -0.60
C LEU A 8 -4.85 -22.22 -1.81
N TRP A 9 -3.84 -21.78 -2.55
CA TRP A 9 -4.05 -20.95 -3.75
C TRP A 9 -4.98 -21.60 -4.77
N ASP A 10 -4.82 -22.90 -5.00
CA ASP A 10 -5.62 -23.65 -5.97
C ASP A 10 -6.95 -24.15 -5.38
N SER A 11 -7.22 -23.90 -4.10
CA SER A 11 -8.47 -24.32 -3.48
C SER A 11 -9.67 -23.57 -4.06
N GLU A 12 -10.79 -24.26 -4.16
CA GLU A 12 -12.03 -23.64 -4.63
C GLU A 12 -12.42 -22.42 -3.80
N GLU A 13 -12.22 -22.47 -2.50
CA GLU A 13 -12.51 -21.39 -1.56
C GLU A 13 -11.71 -20.11 -1.89
N VAL A 14 -10.40 -20.22 -2.14
CA VAL A 14 -9.57 -19.08 -2.52
C VAL A 14 -9.96 -18.56 -3.90
N GLN A 15 -10.23 -19.43 -4.86
CA GLN A 15 -10.66 -19.04 -6.20
C GLN A 15 -12.02 -18.33 -6.18
N GLN A 16 -12.97 -18.78 -5.37
CA GLN A 16 -14.25 -18.10 -5.16
C GLN A 16 -14.06 -16.72 -4.51
N TYR A 17 -13.20 -16.62 -3.49
CA TYR A 17 -12.86 -15.34 -2.89
C TYR A 17 -12.28 -14.37 -3.93
N LEU A 18 -11.25 -14.78 -4.67
CA LEU A 18 -10.66 -13.96 -5.71
C LEU A 18 -11.72 -13.48 -6.71
N LYS A 19 -12.56 -14.39 -7.20
CA LYS A 19 -13.64 -14.05 -8.12
C LYS A 19 -14.64 -13.05 -7.52
N SER A 20 -14.98 -13.17 -6.24
CA SER A 20 -15.93 -12.28 -5.58
C SER A 20 -15.37 -10.85 -5.39
N GLN A 21 -14.04 -10.71 -5.31
CA GLN A 21 -13.36 -9.43 -5.12
C GLN A 21 -13.10 -8.66 -6.42
N THR A 22 -13.30 -9.30 -7.57
CA THR A 22 -12.89 -8.78 -8.87
C THR A 22 -13.88 -7.83 -9.52
N ARG A 23 -14.72 -7.15 -8.80
CA ARG A 23 -15.60 -6.12 -9.37
C ARG A 23 -14.85 -4.94 -10.01
N GLY A 24 -13.70 -5.23 -10.62
CA GLY A 24 -13.07 -4.43 -11.64
C GLY A 24 -12.06 -3.39 -11.19
N PHE A 25 -11.78 -3.18 -9.89
CA PHE A 25 -11.02 -1.99 -9.53
C PHE A 25 -9.74 -2.20 -8.73
N ILE A 26 -9.56 -3.32 -8.03
CA ILE A 26 -8.40 -3.47 -7.13
C ILE A 26 -8.01 -4.93 -6.98
N SER A 27 -6.69 -5.18 -6.96
CA SER A 27 -6.13 -6.46 -6.57
C SER A 27 -6.54 -6.80 -5.13
N PRO A 28 -7.10 -7.97 -4.87
CA PRO A 28 -7.44 -8.41 -3.51
C PRO A 28 -6.19 -8.51 -2.65
N GLN A 29 -6.34 -8.26 -1.35
CA GLN A 29 -5.28 -8.49 -0.37
C GLN A 29 -5.34 -9.95 0.09
N GLU A 30 -4.70 -10.82 -0.66
CA GLU A 30 -4.71 -12.27 -0.43
C GLU A 30 -3.85 -12.73 0.74
N GLN A 31 -2.85 -11.92 1.13
CA GLN A 31 -1.88 -12.31 2.17
C GLN A 31 -2.57 -12.63 3.51
N GLU A 32 -3.54 -11.81 3.89
CA GLU A 32 -4.30 -12.00 5.11
C GLU A 32 -5.26 -13.18 5.01
N LEU A 33 -5.84 -13.40 3.83
CA LEU A 33 -6.76 -14.51 3.62
C LEU A 33 -6.10 -15.85 3.95
N PHE A 34 -4.89 -16.11 3.44
CA PHE A 34 -4.21 -17.39 3.70
C PHE A 34 -3.93 -17.61 5.18
N ALA A 35 -3.49 -16.57 5.87
CA ALA A 35 -3.24 -16.66 7.32
C ALA A 35 -4.55 -16.91 8.08
N LEU A 36 -5.63 -16.23 7.70
CA LEU A 36 -6.94 -16.40 8.32
C LEU A 36 -7.52 -17.79 8.08
N LEU A 37 -7.40 -18.31 6.86
CA LEU A 37 -7.84 -19.68 6.53
C LEU A 37 -7.06 -20.71 7.35
N GLU A 38 -5.74 -20.55 7.48
CA GLU A 38 -4.92 -21.43 8.30
C GLU A 38 -5.31 -21.38 9.77
N LEU A 39 -5.51 -20.19 10.33
CA LEU A 39 -5.93 -20.01 11.74
C LEU A 39 -7.31 -20.62 11.99
N ARG A 40 -8.26 -20.43 11.06
CA ARG A 40 -9.58 -21.04 11.13
C ARG A 40 -9.50 -22.57 11.08
N ASN A 41 -8.73 -23.13 10.15
CA ASN A 41 -8.58 -24.57 10.00
C ASN A 41 -7.89 -25.24 11.21
N LYS A 42 -7.06 -24.47 11.93
CA LYS A 42 -6.46 -24.91 13.21
C LYS A 42 -7.36 -24.71 14.43
N GLY A 43 -8.55 -24.15 14.26
CA GLY A 43 -9.47 -23.84 15.37
C GLY A 43 -8.93 -22.74 16.30
N VAL A 44 -8.05 -21.87 15.82
CA VAL A 44 -7.51 -20.73 16.60
C VAL A 44 -8.48 -19.55 16.61
N ILE A 45 -9.25 -19.39 15.54
CA ILE A 45 -10.28 -18.37 15.41
C ILE A 45 -11.64 -19.02 15.16
N ASP A 46 -12.64 -18.55 15.89
CA ASP A 46 -14.02 -19.01 15.80
C ASP A 46 -14.88 -18.02 15.03
N LYS A 47 -16.02 -18.50 14.51
CA LYS A 47 -17.04 -17.64 13.93
C LYS A 47 -17.56 -16.67 15.00
N GLY A 48 -17.69 -15.39 14.62
CA GLY A 48 -18.14 -14.33 15.52
C GLY A 48 -17.02 -13.65 16.31
N CYS A 49 -15.78 -14.09 16.20
CA CYS A 49 -14.66 -13.30 16.67
C CYS A 49 -14.58 -11.97 15.93
N ILE A 50 -14.12 -10.93 16.64
CA ILE A 50 -13.96 -9.60 16.07
C ILE A 50 -12.48 -9.36 15.76
N ALA A 51 -12.17 -9.14 14.50
CA ALA A 51 -10.84 -8.73 14.07
C ALA A 51 -10.64 -7.23 14.29
N LEU A 52 -9.47 -6.85 14.79
CA LEU A 52 -9.06 -5.46 15.02
C LEU A 52 -7.82 -5.13 14.18
N PRO A 53 -7.92 -5.00 12.85
CA PRO A 53 -6.77 -4.68 12.02
C PRO A 53 -6.25 -3.27 12.31
N GLY A 54 -4.92 -3.12 12.30
CA GLY A 54 -4.24 -1.83 12.50
C GLY A 54 -4.26 -0.90 11.28
N TYR A 55 -5.17 -1.11 10.35
CA TYR A 55 -5.26 -0.33 9.12
C TYR A 55 -5.50 1.15 9.39
N CYS A 56 -4.99 1.98 8.50
CA CYS A 56 -5.04 3.44 8.56
C CYS A 56 -4.21 4.09 9.66
N GLY A 57 -3.68 3.37 10.63
CA GLY A 57 -2.79 3.92 11.64
C GLY A 57 -1.57 4.63 11.03
N ASP A 58 -1.00 4.04 10.00
CA ASP A 58 0.13 4.62 9.26
C ASP A 58 -0.22 5.95 8.57
N LEU A 59 -1.44 6.08 8.02
CA LEU A 59 -1.90 7.32 7.40
C LEU A 59 -2.02 8.43 8.44
N LEU A 60 -2.75 8.17 9.50
CA LEU A 60 -3.00 9.15 10.57
C LEU A 60 -1.70 9.57 11.26
N ALA A 61 -0.81 8.61 11.51
CA ALA A 61 0.49 8.88 12.11
C ALA A 61 1.47 9.63 11.19
N GLY A 62 1.15 9.81 9.90
CA GLY A 62 1.95 10.59 8.96
C GLY A 62 3.03 9.82 8.18
N SER A 63 2.90 8.48 8.04
CA SER A 63 3.84 7.69 7.22
C SER A 63 3.77 8.01 5.73
N TYR A 64 2.64 8.51 5.29
CA TYR A 64 2.37 8.77 3.86
C TYR A 64 2.61 10.22 3.48
N THR A 65 3.12 11.04 4.38
CA THR A 65 3.50 12.43 4.09
C THR A 65 4.57 12.49 3.00
N ILE A 66 4.58 13.57 2.25
CA ILE A 66 5.50 13.73 1.13
C ILE A 66 6.91 14.00 1.68
N PRO A 67 7.90 13.13 1.40
CA PRO A 67 9.25 13.29 1.94
C PRO A 67 9.94 14.56 1.41
N GLY A 68 10.64 15.27 2.29
CA GLY A 68 11.48 16.40 1.91
C GLY A 68 10.75 17.71 1.65
N ILE A 69 9.43 17.74 1.83
CA ILE A 69 8.67 18.97 1.71
C ILE A 69 8.55 19.62 3.08
N LYS A 70 9.01 20.84 3.16
CA LYS A 70 8.86 21.70 4.34
C LYS A 70 7.68 22.63 4.14
N ALA A 71 7.05 23.06 5.23
CA ALA A 71 5.90 23.98 5.19
C ALA A 71 6.15 25.25 4.35
N ASN A 72 7.39 25.72 4.32
CA ASN A 72 7.82 26.91 3.56
C ASN A 72 8.33 26.63 2.15
N SER A 73 8.25 25.38 1.67
CA SER A 73 8.65 25.08 0.29
C SER A 73 7.60 25.57 -0.69
N PRO A 74 7.99 26.11 -1.84
CA PRO A 74 7.03 26.43 -2.89
C PRO A 74 6.37 25.13 -3.36
N TRP A 75 5.05 25.14 -3.38
CA TRP A 75 4.25 24.00 -3.79
C TRP A 75 3.70 24.23 -5.18
N ASP A 76 3.86 23.21 -6.00
CA ASP A 76 3.30 23.12 -7.35
C ASP A 76 2.48 21.83 -7.43
N GLY A 77 1.25 21.95 -7.92
CA GLY A 77 0.38 20.79 -8.14
C GLY A 77 0.99 19.73 -9.03
N LYS A 78 1.84 20.11 -9.97
CA LYS A 78 2.59 19.17 -10.82
C LYS A 78 3.58 18.34 -10.00
N MET A 79 4.24 18.92 -9.00
CA MET A 79 5.14 18.20 -8.11
C MET A 79 4.36 17.16 -7.27
N VAL A 80 3.20 17.55 -6.74
CA VAL A 80 2.33 16.63 -5.98
C VAL A 80 1.85 15.48 -6.87
N ALA A 81 1.34 15.79 -8.06
CA ALA A 81 0.90 14.78 -9.03
C ALA A 81 2.04 13.83 -9.42
N ALA A 82 3.22 14.35 -9.69
CA ALA A 82 4.40 13.56 -10.03
C ALA A 82 4.82 12.63 -8.88
N TRP A 83 4.80 13.14 -7.65
CA TRP A 83 5.09 12.32 -6.48
C TRP A 83 4.04 11.23 -6.25
N MET A 84 2.76 11.56 -6.39
CA MET A 84 1.67 10.60 -6.26
C MET A 84 1.77 9.49 -7.31
N HIS A 85 2.06 9.85 -8.56
CA HIS A 85 2.30 8.89 -9.61
C HIS A 85 3.48 7.98 -9.27
N ALA A 86 4.62 8.55 -8.87
CA ALA A 86 5.80 7.78 -8.52
C ALA A 86 5.57 6.82 -7.34
N LYS A 87 4.74 7.20 -6.37
CA LYS A 87 4.48 6.40 -5.17
C LYS A 87 3.38 5.36 -5.36
N HIS A 88 2.28 5.73 -6.02
CA HIS A 88 1.07 4.92 -6.04
C HIS A 88 0.80 4.23 -7.40
N LEU A 89 1.32 4.79 -8.49
CA LEU A 89 1.10 4.27 -9.85
C LEU A 89 2.37 3.67 -10.47
N SER A 90 3.34 3.33 -9.64
CA SER A 90 4.66 2.88 -10.07
C SER A 90 4.68 1.51 -10.76
N PHE A 91 3.58 0.79 -10.75
CA PHE A 91 3.44 -0.52 -11.39
C PHE A 91 2.88 -0.43 -12.82
N ILE A 92 2.48 0.75 -13.25
CA ILE A 92 2.03 0.97 -14.61
C ILE A 92 3.28 1.11 -15.48
N ASP A 93 3.54 0.15 -16.34
CA ASP A 93 4.73 0.14 -17.22
C ASP A 93 4.40 0.67 -18.64
N GLU A 94 3.13 0.80 -18.99
CA GLU A 94 2.70 1.30 -20.30
C GLU A 94 2.74 2.82 -20.33
N ILE A 95 3.56 3.38 -21.22
CA ILE A 95 3.75 4.84 -21.30
C ILE A 95 2.44 5.59 -21.56
N PRO A 96 1.55 5.16 -22.47
CA PRO A 96 0.27 5.84 -22.69
C PRO A 96 -0.60 5.88 -21.42
N VAL A 97 -0.67 4.77 -20.69
CA VAL A 97 -1.44 4.67 -19.45
C VAL A 97 -0.83 5.54 -18.34
N GLN A 98 0.51 5.60 -18.27
CA GLN A 98 1.20 6.53 -17.35
C GLN A 98 0.87 7.99 -17.68
N GLN A 99 0.87 8.36 -18.96
CA GLN A 99 0.55 9.71 -19.41
C GLN A 99 -0.89 10.09 -19.09
N GLU A 100 -1.84 9.18 -19.33
CA GLU A 100 -3.26 9.38 -18.97
C GLU A 100 -3.43 9.54 -17.46
N ALA A 101 -2.84 8.65 -16.66
CA ALA A 101 -2.86 8.72 -15.20
C ALA A 101 -2.26 10.04 -14.68
N MET A 102 -1.16 10.50 -15.27
CA MET A 102 -0.58 11.80 -14.96
C MET A 102 -1.49 12.97 -15.35
N GLY A 103 -2.16 12.88 -16.50
CA GLY A 103 -3.15 13.86 -16.94
C GLY A 103 -4.29 13.99 -15.92
N LEU A 104 -4.86 12.87 -15.50
CA LEU A 104 -5.93 12.84 -14.51
C LEU A 104 -5.48 13.43 -13.16
N LEU A 105 -4.29 13.08 -12.68
CA LEU A 105 -3.75 13.64 -11.46
C LEU A 105 -3.51 15.14 -11.57
N ASN A 106 -2.91 15.60 -12.66
CA ASN A 106 -2.68 17.02 -12.89
C ASN A 106 -3.99 17.80 -12.92
N ASN A 107 -5.01 17.33 -13.64
CA ASN A 107 -6.32 17.97 -13.70
C ASN A 107 -6.96 18.05 -12.31
N GLN A 108 -6.88 16.98 -11.53
CA GLN A 108 -7.42 16.97 -10.18
C GLN A 108 -6.71 17.97 -9.27
N TRP A 109 -5.39 18.12 -9.41
CA TRP A 109 -4.63 19.04 -8.56
C TRP A 109 -4.68 20.49 -9.02
N GLN A 110 -4.94 20.77 -10.29
CA GLN A 110 -5.20 22.11 -10.76
C GLN A 110 -6.44 22.74 -10.11
N THR A 111 -7.41 21.93 -9.69
CA THR A 111 -8.61 22.44 -9.01
C THR A 111 -8.33 22.99 -7.61
N PHE A 112 -7.21 22.61 -6.98
CA PHE A 112 -6.79 23.14 -5.68
C PHE A 112 -6.09 24.50 -5.78
N GLY A 113 -5.74 24.96 -7.00
CA GLY A 113 -5.11 26.25 -7.24
C GLY A 113 -3.70 26.38 -6.66
N GLU A 114 -3.22 27.62 -6.58
CA GLU A 114 -2.01 27.96 -5.83
C GLU A 114 -2.38 28.05 -4.35
N GLY A 115 -2.25 26.94 -3.65
CA GLY A 115 -2.61 26.84 -2.23
C GLY A 115 -1.41 26.91 -1.31
N SER A 116 -1.69 27.16 -0.05
CA SER A 116 -0.72 26.97 1.02
C SER A 116 -0.36 25.49 1.16
N PHE A 117 0.73 25.20 1.87
CA PHE A 117 1.12 23.84 2.23
C PHE A 117 -0.04 23.04 2.83
N ASP A 118 -0.82 23.63 3.73
CA ASP A 118 -1.93 22.96 4.40
C ASP A 118 -3.04 22.59 3.41
N THR A 119 -3.31 23.42 2.41
CA THR A 119 -4.29 23.14 1.37
C THR A 119 -3.88 21.89 0.58
N TRP A 120 -2.60 21.80 0.20
CA TRP A 120 -2.07 20.64 -0.51
C TRP A 120 -2.06 19.37 0.34
N LEU A 121 -1.72 19.49 1.62
CA LEU A 121 -1.74 18.38 2.55
C LEU A 121 -3.16 17.81 2.73
N VAL A 122 -4.13 18.69 2.99
CA VAL A 122 -5.55 18.30 3.10
C VAL A 122 -6.04 17.64 1.81
N GLY A 123 -5.71 18.23 0.67
CA GLY A 123 -6.05 17.66 -0.64
C GLY A 123 -5.48 16.27 -0.83
N TYR A 124 -4.20 16.07 -0.49
CA TYR A 124 -3.55 14.77 -0.58
C TYR A 124 -4.15 13.74 0.40
N GLU A 125 -4.40 14.10 1.65
CA GLU A 125 -5.00 13.20 2.63
C GLU A 125 -6.43 12.80 2.24
N ASN A 126 -7.21 13.73 1.69
CA ASN A 126 -8.52 13.44 1.13
C ASN A 126 -8.45 12.48 -0.07
N TRP A 127 -7.55 12.76 -1.01
CA TRP A 127 -7.32 11.86 -2.14
C TRP A 127 -6.93 10.46 -1.67
N PHE A 128 -6.00 10.37 -0.74
CA PHE A 128 -5.55 9.09 -0.19
C PHE A 128 -6.72 8.33 0.46
N THR A 129 -7.56 9.01 1.22
CA THR A 129 -8.76 8.44 1.83
C THR A 129 -9.73 7.91 0.77
N GLN A 130 -10.02 8.72 -0.25
CA GLN A 130 -10.98 8.36 -1.30
C GLN A 130 -10.46 7.25 -2.23
N GLN A 131 -9.18 7.26 -2.57
CA GLN A 131 -8.65 6.34 -3.56
C GLN A 131 -8.01 5.09 -2.93
N LYS A 132 -7.27 5.25 -1.84
CA LYS A 132 -6.55 4.14 -1.24
C LYS A 132 -7.28 3.50 -0.06
N VAL A 133 -7.77 4.30 0.89
CA VAL A 133 -8.48 3.73 2.04
C VAL A 133 -9.79 3.08 1.58
N SER A 134 -10.64 3.82 0.88
CA SER A 134 -11.96 3.35 0.48
C SER A 134 -11.92 2.21 -0.54
N LYS A 135 -10.94 2.20 -1.45
CA LYS A 135 -10.90 1.21 -2.53
C LYS A 135 -9.98 0.03 -2.23
N TYR A 136 -8.81 0.28 -1.62
CA TYR A 136 -7.82 -0.77 -1.42
C TYR A 136 -7.83 -1.32 0.01
N ILE A 137 -7.80 -0.46 1.03
CA ILE A 137 -7.71 -0.92 2.43
C ILE A 137 -9.02 -1.58 2.85
N LEU A 138 -10.17 -0.96 2.56
CA LEU A 138 -11.47 -1.56 2.89
C LEU A 138 -11.75 -2.85 2.11
N SER A 139 -11.23 -2.99 0.89
CA SER A 139 -11.31 -4.26 0.16
C SER A 139 -10.57 -5.38 0.87
N GLY A 140 -9.44 -5.09 1.53
CA GLY A 140 -8.70 -6.07 2.31
C GLY A 140 -9.47 -6.65 3.49
N LEU A 141 -10.41 -5.87 4.06
CA LEU A 141 -11.25 -6.34 5.19
C LEU A 141 -12.21 -7.47 4.81
N ARG A 142 -12.48 -7.65 3.54
CA ARG A 142 -13.32 -8.75 3.06
C ARG A 142 -12.71 -10.12 3.28
N SER A 143 -11.39 -10.21 3.47
CA SER A 143 -10.74 -11.46 3.88
C SER A 143 -11.22 -11.93 5.25
N PHE A 144 -11.48 -11.00 6.18
CA PHE A 144 -12.07 -11.30 7.49
C PHE A 144 -13.53 -11.78 7.37
N GLU A 145 -14.33 -11.06 6.59
CA GLU A 145 -15.72 -11.44 6.32
C GLU A 145 -15.82 -12.84 5.68
N HIS A 146 -14.91 -13.14 4.75
CA HIS A 146 -14.87 -14.41 4.05
C HIS A 146 -14.67 -15.61 4.99
N VAL A 147 -13.86 -15.44 6.03
CA VAL A 147 -13.66 -16.49 7.05
C VAL A 147 -14.67 -16.44 8.20
N GLY A 148 -15.68 -15.58 8.11
CA GLY A 148 -16.78 -15.47 9.08
C GLY A 148 -16.48 -14.61 10.29
N LEU A 149 -15.50 -13.72 10.21
CA LEU A 149 -15.19 -12.76 11.27
C LEU A 149 -15.90 -11.43 11.03
N GLU A 150 -16.30 -10.78 12.12
CA GLU A 150 -16.57 -9.36 12.12
C GLU A 150 -15.25 -8.57 12.19
N TRP A 151 -15.27 -7.32 11.81
CA TRP A 151 -14.09 -6.45 11.93
C TRP A 151 -14.46 -5.06 12.46
N ARG A 152 -13.50 -4.43 13.11
CA ARG A 152 -13.56 -3.04 13.54
C ARG A 152 -12.23 -2.38 13.24
N MET A 153 -12.27 -1.12 12.84
CA MET A 153 -11.07 -0.32 12.53
C MET A 153 -10.85 0.74 13.60
N PRO A 154 -10.24 0.41 14.73
CA PRO A 154 -10.06 1.38 15.83
C PRO A 154 -9.22 2.59 15.41
N MET A 155 -8.27 2.41 14.47
CA MET A 155 -7.48 3.51 13.94
C MET A 155 -8.25 4.41 12.97
N TRP A 156 -9.49 4.07 12.62
CA TRP A 156 -10.39 4.87 11.77
C TRP A 156 -11.59 5.39 12.55
N ASP A 157 -11.48 5.42 13.88
CA ASP A 157 -12.46 6.07 14.74
C ASP A 157 -12.41 7.59 14.57
N ARG A 158 -13.59 8.22 14.59
CA ARG A 158 -13.73 9.66 14.34
C ARG A 158 -12.96 10.53 15.34
N GLN A 159 -12.97 10.16 16.62
CA GLN A 159 -12.26 10.94 17.64
C GLN A 159 -10.75 10.80 17.46
N TRP A 160 -10.29 9.59 17.15
CA TRP A 160 -8.90 9.30 16.86
C TRP A 160 -8.40 10.02 15.61
N MET A 161 -9.18 10.00 14.54
CA MET A 161 -8.88 10.74 13.31
C MET A 161 -8.79 12.25 13.58
N ASN A 162 -9.78 12.83 14.27
CA ASN A 162 -9.80 14.25 14.60
C ASN A 162 -8.57 14.65 15.42
N HIS A 163 -8.19 13.83 16.42
CA HIS A 163 -6.99 14.07 17.21
C HIS A 163 -5.74 14.15 16.34
N TRP A 164 -5.53 13.17 15.44
CA TRP A 164 -4.33 13.14 14.61
C TRP A 164 -4.33 14.23 13.53
N TYR A 165 -5.46 14.49 12.90
CA TYR A 165 -5.56 15.55 11.89
C TYR A 165 -5.45 16.95 12.48
N SER A 166 -5.77 17.15 13.76
CA SER A 166 -5.53 18.42 14.45
C SER A 166 -4.07 18.65 14.87
N GLN A 167 -3.23 17.61 14.81
CA GLN A 167 -1.81 17.78 15.12
C GLN A 167 -1.08 18.53 14.01
N PRO A 168 -0.16 19.46 14.36
CA PRO A 168 0.71 20.09 13.36
C PRO A 168 1.43 19.06 12.49
N TYR A 169 1.60 19.39 11.21
CA TYR A 169 2.24 18.49 10.25
C TYR A 169 3.62 18.02 10.69
N GLU A 170 4.41 18.92 11.25
CA GLU A 170 5.77 18.63 11.72
C GLU A 170 5.79 17.53 12.79
N LYS A 171 4.77 17.49 13.64
CA LYS A 171 4.61 16.43 14.64
C LYS A 171 4.18 15.10 14.04
N ARG A 172 3.34 15.16 13.01
CA ARG A 172 2.89 13.94 12.29
C ARG A 172 3.94 13.41 11.34
N TRP A 173 4.78 14.28 10.80
CA TRP A 173 5.77 13.91 9.79
C TRP A 173 6.64 12.74 10.25
N ASN A 174 6.79 11.74 9.38
CA ASN A 174 7.55 10.52 9.63
C ASN A 174 7.15 9.78 10.92
N ARG A 175 5.90 9.94 11.36
CA ARG A 175 5.34 9.34 12.59
C ARG A 175 6.01 9.83 13.87
N HIS A 176 6.56 11.02 13.88
CA HIS A 176 7.38 11.50 15.01
C HIS A 176 6.58 11.48 16.32
N ALA A 177 5.44 12.14 16.37
CA ALA A 177 4.61 12.18 17.58
C ALA A 177 4.12 10.79 18.00
N PHE A 178 3.72 9.94 17.03
CA PHE A 178 3.28 8.59 17.31
C PHE A 178 4.41 7.74 17.92
N LYS A 179 5.59 7.78 17.34
CA LYS A 179 6.76 7.08 17.88
C LYS A 179 7.11 7.55 19.28
N GLN A 180 7.15 8.86 19.48
CA GLN A 180 7.44 9.44 20.78
C GLN A 180 6.41 8.98 21.83
N TRP A 181 5.13 9.08 21.52
CA TRP A 181 4.06 8.61 22.39
C TRP A 181 4.16 7.11 22.70
N ALA A 182 4.31 6.26 21.69
CA ALA A 182 4.43 4.83 21.88
C ALA A 182 5.67 4.47 22.73
N THR A 183 6.79 5.14 22.49
CA THR A 183 8.02 4.91 23.25
C THR A 183 7.85 5.31 24.71
N THR A 184 7.29 6.49 24.99
CA THR A 184 7.18 7.00 26.35
C THR A 184 6.08 6.34 27.16
N SER A 185 4.93 6.04 26.53
CA SER A 185 3.74 5.53 27.22
C SER A 185 3.68 4.00 27.33
N TYR A 186 4.35 3.29 26.43
CA TYR A 186 4.28 1.81 26.41
C TYR A 186 5.65 1.15 26.51
N PHE A 187 6.59 1.46 25.62
CA PHE A 187 7.82 0.70 25.54
C PHE A 187 8.75 0.92 26.73
N LYS A 188 8.99 2.18 27.12
CA LYS A 188 9.82 2.48 28.29
C LYS A 188 9.27 1.91 29.60
N PRO A 189 7.97 2.06 29.93
CA PRO A 189 7.41 1.45 31.14
C PRO A 189 7.50 -0.07 31.18
N LEU A 190 7.52 -0.72 30.00
CA LEU A 190 7.65 -2.18 29.88
C LEU A 190 9.12 -2.66 29.80
N GLY A 191 10.09 -1.74 29.92
CA GLY A 191 11.51 -2.08 29.76
C GLY A 191 11.92 -2.50 28.34
N ILE A 192 11.08 -2.15 27.35
CA ILE A 192 11.37 -2.49 25.94
C ILE A 192 12.22 -1.39 25.35
N GLU A 193 13.44 -1.73 24.95
CA GLU A 193 14.34 -0.83 24.25
C GLU A 193 13.94 -0.73 22.77
N VAL A 194 13.58 0.49 22.34
CA VAL A 194 13.28 0.76 20.94
C VAL A 194 14.56 1.13 20.22
N ILE A 195 15.09 0.21 19.44
CA ILE A 195 16.22 0.49 18.54
C ILE A 195 15.68 1.32 17.36
N GLU A 196 15.81 2.63 17.43
CA GLU A 196 15.56 3.50 16.29
C GLU A 196 16.65 3.28 15.25
N HIS A 197 16.38 2.42 14.28
CA HIS A 197 17.12 2.50 13.03
C HIS A 197 16.74 3.81 12.35
N GLU A 198 17.49 4.87 12.59
CA GLU A 198 17.46 6.06 11.75
C GLU A 198 17.75 5.62 10.32
N ARG A 199 16.69 5.29 9.60
CA ARG A 199 16.81 5.18 8.16
C ARG A 199 17.06 6.60 7.66
N SER A 200 18.29 6.94 7.42
CA SER A 200 18.75 8.09 6.63
C SER A 200 18.11 8.08 5.22
N GLN A 201 16.79 8.31 5.17
CA GLN A 201 16.02 7.99 3.97
C GLN A 201 15.53 9.22 3.21
N THR A 202 15.70 10.42 3.78
CA THR A 202 14.99 11.59 3.27
C THR A 202 15.57 12.09 1.96
N THR A 203 16.86 12.31 1.89
CA THR A 203 17.50 12.92 0.71
C THR A 203 17.55 11.96 -0.48
N MET A 204 17.90 10.70 -0.26
CA MET A 204 18.03 9.72 -1.33
C MET A 204 16.68 9.27 -1.89
N LYS A 205 15.63 9.21 -1.07
CA LYS A 205 14.26 8.88 -1.54
C LYS A 205 13.68 10.01 -2.38
N HIS A 206 13.87 11.25 -1.95
CA HIS A 206 13.44 12.42 -2.71
C HIS A 206 14.15 12.51 -4.06
N TRP A 207 15.47 12.37 -4.08
CA TRP A 207 16.24 12.34 -5.33
C TRP A 207 15.78 11.22 -6.26
N LYS A 208 15.56 9.99 -5.74
CA LYS A 208 15.06 8.86 -6.53
C LYS A 208 13.66 9.13 -7.08
N ALA A 209 12.76 9.72 -6.31
CA ALA A 209 11.42 10.06 -6.76
C ALA A 209 11.47 11.12 -7.88
N THR A 210 12.24 12.19 -7.67
CA THR A 210 12.42 13.25 -8.66
C THR A 210 13.09 12.74 -9.94
N PHE A 211 14.13 11.92 -9.80
CA PHE A 211 14.84 11.32 -10.93
C PHE A 211 13.94 10.39 -11.74
N ARG A 212 13.12 9.58 -11.08
CA ARG A 212 12.15 8.70 -11.71
C ARG A 212 11.12 9.45 -12.53
N VAL A 213 10.62 10.57 -12.01
CA VAL A 213 9.64 11.42 -12.70
C VAL A 213 10.30 12.13 -13.90
N LYS A 214 11.50 12.66 -13.71
CA LYS A 214 12.21 13.43 -14.74
C LYS A 214 12.75 12.54 -15.86
N TYR A 215 13.19 11.31 -15.54
CA TYR A 215 13.83 10.39 -16.47
C TYR A 215 13.27 8.96 -16.37
N PRO A 216 11.99 8.73 -16.70
CA PRO A 216 11.32 7.44 -16.47
C PRO A 216 12.01 6.30 -17.22
N ARG A 217 12.45 6.50 -18.47
CA ARG A 217 13.13 5.48 -19.28
C ARG A 217 14.49 5.08 -18.68
N VAL A 218 15.25 6.06 -18.24
CA VAL A 218 16.56 5.84 -17.61
C VAL A 218 16.39 5.14 -16.26
N PHE A 219 15.38 5.54 -15.50
CA PHE A 219 15.06 4.89 -14.23
C PHE A 219 14.64 3.42 -14.41
N THR A 220 13.85 3.11 -15.44
CA THR A 220 13.45 1.74 -15.77
C THR A 220 14.68 0.90 -16.15
N TRP A 221 15.59 1.45 -16.92
CA TRP A 221 16.87 0.81 -17.26
C TRP A 221 17.74 0.56 -16.02
N PHE A 222 17.90 1.56 -15.14
CA PHE A 222 18.60 1.38 -13.85
C PHE A 222 17.92 0.35 -12.95
N LYS A 223 16.60 0.27 -12.98
CA LYS A 223 15.84 -0.73 -12.23
C LYS A 223 16.10 -2.14 -12.77
N ALA A 224 16.25 -2.29 -14.08
CA ALA A 224 16.62 -3.55 -14.72
C ALA A 224 18.05 -4.00 -14.33
N LEU A 225 19.01 -3.08 -14.27
CA LEU A 225 20.39 -3.34 -13.81
C LEU A 225 20.45 -3.69 -12.30
N ARG A 226 19.52 -3.18 -11.47
CA ARG A 226 19.41 -3.47 -10.05
C ARG A 226 18.70 -4.79 -9.73
N PHE A 227 18.31 -5.55 -10.71
CA PHE A 227 17.70 -6.87 -10.54
C PHE A 227 18.54 -7.83 -9.68
N TRP A 228 19.81 -7.53 -9.48
CA TRP A 228 20.76 -8.32 -8.70
C TRP A 228 20.75 -8.03 -7.19
N GLN A 229 20.12 -6.95 -6.73
CA GLN A 229 19.94 -6.68 -5.30
C GLN A 229 18.50 -7.00 -4.88
N ARG A 230 18.21 -8.28 -4.69
CA ARG A 230 16.95 -8.69 -4.08
C ARG A 230 16.92 -8.19 -2.64
N THR A 231 15.93 -7.34 -2.32
CA THR A 231 15.54 -7.12 -0.93
C THR A 231 15.13 -8.48 -0.34
N PRO A 232 15.52 -8.81 0.89
CA PRO A 232 15.08 -10.04 1.52
C PRO A 232 13.55 -10.16 1.41
N ASP A 233 13.08 -11.27 0.89
CA ASP A 233 11.66 -11.57 0.80
C ASP A 233 11.21 -12.17 2.14
N ILE A 234 10.95 -11.30 3.10
CA ILE A 234 10.58 -11.66 4.47
C ILE A 234 9.30 -12.52 4.49
N ASN A 235 8.42 -12.30 3.52
CA ASN A 235 7.13 -12.99 3.46
C ASN A 235 7.16 -14.23 2.55
N ASN A 236 8.31 -14.56 1.97
CA ASN A 236 8.42 -15.64 0.98
C ASN A 236 7.43 -15.50 -0.20
N ALA A 237 7.06 -14.27 -0.55
CA ALA A 237 6.10 -13.99 -1.62
C ALA A 237 6.57 -14.53 -2.99
N GLN A 238 7.88 -14.71 -3.17
CA GLN A 238 8.47 -15.29 -4.38
C GLN A 238 7.89 -16.67 -4.77
N TYR A 239 7.46 -17.46 -3.80
CA TYR A 239 6.84 -18.76 -4.08
C TYR A 239 5.50 -18.58 -4.78
N LEU A 240 4.65 -17.68 -4.26
CA LEU A 240 3.37 -17.36 -4.88
C LEU A 240 3.55 -16.62 -6.21
N GLU A 241 4.49 -15.69 -6.30
CA GLU A 241 4.87 -15.02 -7.56
C GLU A 241 5.25 -16.03 -8.63
N LYS A 242 6.07 -17.03 -8.30
CA LYS A 242 6.47 -18.10 -9.22
C LYS A 242 5.28 -18.97 -9.62
N ARG A 243 4.41 -19.34 -8.68
CA ARG A 243 3.21 -20.16 -8.97
C ARG A 243 2.27 -19.45 -9.93
N ILE A 244 1.89 -18.22 -9.63
CA ILE A 244 0.99 -17.43 -10.47
C ILE A 244 1.62 -17.17 -11.85
N GLY A 245 2.90 -16.78 -11.88
CA GLY A 245 3.63 -16.56 -13.13
C GLY A 245 3.65 -17.78 -14.02
N SER A 246 3.89 -18.99 -13.48
CA SER A 246 3.85 -20.25 -14.22
C SER A 246 2.45 -20.54 -14.76
N THR A 247 1.40 -20.30 -13.97
CA THR A 247 0.01 -20.50 -14.40
C THR A 247 -0.34 -19.56 -15.56
N LEU A 248 0.06 -18.29 -15.48
CA LEU A 248 -0.16 -17.32 -16.56
C LEU A 248 0.54 -17.74 -17.85
N ILE A 249 1.80 -18.19 -17.77
CA ILE A 249 2.56 -18.68 -18.94
C ILE A 249 1.86 -19.87 -19.58
N GLN A 250 1.37 -20.83 -18.78
CA GLN A 250 0.61 -21.98 -19.28
C GLN A 250 -0.69 -21.57 -19.99
N GLN A 251 -1.26 -20.44 -19.59
CA GLN A 251 -2.45 -19.84 -20.23
C GLN A 251 -2.10 -18.96 -21.45
N GLY A 252 -0.83 -18.91 -21.87
CA GLY A 252 -0.37 -18.07 -22.97
C GLY A 252 -0.22 -16.58 -22.63
N VAL A 253 -0.32 -16.22 -21.35
CA VAL A 253 -0.16 -14.85 -20.87
C VAL A 253 1.29 -14.63 -20.42
N GLN A 254 2.00 -13.71 -21.07
CA GLN A 254 3.35 -13.32 -20.64
C GLN A 254 3.28 -12.33 -19.47
N PRO A 255 3.78 -12.69 -18.27
CA PRO A 255 3.78 -11.76 -17.13
C PRO A 255 4.67 -10.55 -17.40
N ARG A 256 4.10 -9.36 -17.43
CA ARG A 256 4.83 -8.10 -17.68
C ARG A 256 5.67 -7.68 -16.49
N ILE A 257 5.19 -7.96 -15.28
CA ILE A 257 5.85 -7.60 -14.02
C ILE A 257 5.79 -8.81 -13.10
N GLN A 258 6.95 -9.27 -12.67
CA GLN A 258 7.08 -10.41 -11.75
C GLN A 258 7.02 -9.91 -10.28
N LYS A 259 5.94 -9.26 -9.89
CA LYS A 259 5.62 -8.84 -8.54
C LYS A 259 4.23 -9.33 -8.17
N LEU A 260 4.00 -9.68 -6.91
CA LEU A 260 2.80 -10.36 -6.47
C LEU A 260 1.49 -9.65 -6.90
N ASN A 261 1.29 -8.40 -6.51
CA ASN A 261 0.05 -7.70 -6.82
C ASN A 261 -0.23 -7.56 -8.34
N PRO A 262 0.75 -7.15 -9.19
CA PRO A 262 0.55 -7.17 -10.64
C PRO A 262 0.28 -8.55 -11.22
N LEU A 263 0.92 -9.61 -10.70
CA LEU A 263 0.67 -10.99 -11.15
C LEU A 263 -0.75 -11.44 -10.82
N ILE A 264 -1.23 -11.14 -9.61
CA ILE A 264 -2.61 -11.44 -9.20
C ILE A 264 -3.59 -10.68 -10.10
N ALA A 265 -3.37 -9.40 -10.36
CA ALA A 265 -4.21 -8.63 -11.26
C ALA A 265 -4.25 -9.23 -12.67
N GLN A 266 -3.11 -9.65 -13.23
CA GLN A 266 -3.05 -10.32 -14.53
C GLN A 266 -3.75 -11.69 -14.51
N TYR A 267 -3.57 -12.46 -13.44
CA TYR A 267 -4.25 -13.72 -13.25
C TYR A 267 -5.77 -13.58 -13.28
N ILE A 268 -6.29 -12.63 -12.53
CA ILE A 268 -7.71 -12.30 -12.47
C ILE A 268 -8.24 -11.94 -13.87
N LEU A 269 -7.56 -11.01 -14.55
CA LEU A 269 -7.95 -10.60 -15.91
C LEU A 269 -7.91 -11.77 -16.91
N SER A 270 -6.94 -12.68 -16.78
CA SER A 270 -6.84 -13.86 -17.64
C SER A 270 -7.99 -14.86 -17.46
N ARG A 271 -8.67 -14.80 -16.31
CA ARG A 271 -9.85 -15.63 -16.00
C ARG A 271 -11.16 -15.01 -16.48
N GLY A 272 -11.14 -13.78 -17.00
CA GLY A 272 -12.34 -13.05 -17.40
C GLY A 272 -13.23 -12.65 -16.22
N TRP A 273 -12.63 -12.47 -15.06
CA TRP A 273 -13.33 -12.10 -13.81
C TRP A 273 -13.38 -10.60 -13.63
#